data_26508bf1aba4d77886905b7f09617149
#
_entry.id   26508bf1aba4d77886905b7f09617149
#
_cell.length_a   1.000
_cell.length_b   1.000
_cell.length_c   1.000
_cell.angle_alpha   90.00
_cell.angle_beta   90.00
_cell.angle_gamma   90.00
#
_symmetry.space_group_name_H-M   'P 1'
#
loop_
_entity.id
_entity.type
_entity.pdbx_description
1 polymer ?
#
loop_
_entity_poly.entity_id
_entity_poly.type
_entity_poly.pdbx_seq_one_letter_code
_entity_poly.pdbx_strand_id
1 'polypeptide(L)'
;MAKSFISTTKFEVVIDKAALMNSLTAGANGRITGIEVRRYILPIIEKASKDLVRDFYNHSVTKEIMKGPSANNTSGTLGGYGNLFSFIGFGQGSDPFSQVEDLIKSKLNVRVRAITGGRFRITIANAPDTQSIFEATPYPWASGSSWAEGVEKGMSNLGSYLNRPSGISSSNSGTGIQVGAILSSRSFKTTSYISGIMNKFLKCVIKF
;
A
#
# COMPACT_ATOMS: atom_id res chain seq x y z
N MET A 1 -4.91 -24.23 11.48
CA MET A 1 -3.92 -23.14 11.65
C MET A 1 -3.34 -22.81 10.30
N ALA A 2 -3.84 -21.77 9.65
CA ALA A 2 -3.31 -21.31 8.37
C ALA A 2 -2.04 -20.49 8.63
N LYS A 3 -0.89 -20.98 8.16
CA LYS A 3 0.35 -20.20 8.14
C LYS A 3 0.21 -19.14 7.08
N SER A 4 -0.02 -17.89 7.48
CA SER A 4 0.10 -16.73 6.60
C SER A 4 1.55 -16.60 6.18
N PHE A 5 1.87 -16.91 4.94
CA PHE A 5 3.15 -16.56 4.33
C PHE A 5 3.08 -15.10 3.90
N ILE A 6 3.55 -14.21 4.77
CA ILE A 6 3.80 -12.82 4.37
C ILE A 6 5.05 -12.86 3.50
N SER A 7 4.88 -12.69 2.20
CA SER A 7 6.00 -12.51 1.26
C SER A 7 6.60 -11.13 1.52
N THR A 8 7.79 -11.11 2.07
CA THR A 8 8.55 -9.87 2.28
C THR A 8 9.54 -9.68 1.16
N THR A 9 9.39 -8.60 0.43
CA THR A 9 10.27 -8.27 -0.69
C THR A 9 11.60 -7.73 -0.19
N LYS A 10 12.66 -8.14 -0.85
CA LYS A 10 14.02 -7.71 -0.60
C LYS A 10 14.45 -6.76 -1.71
N PHE A 11 14.76 -5.51 -1.36
CA PHE A 11 15.33 -4.53 -2.29
C PHE A 11 16.85 -4.47 -2.16
N GLU A 12 17.55 -4.43 -3.29
CA GLU A 12 18.98 -4.23 -3.34
C GLU A 12 19.31 -2.97 -4.13
N VAL A 13 20.08 -2.09 -3.52
CA VAL A 13 20.61 -0.88 -4.16
C VAL A 13 22.12 -0.93 -4.11
N VAL A 14 22.78 -0.67 -5.23
CA VAL A 14 24.24 -0.55 -5.30
C VAL A 14 24.58 0.91 -5.46
N ILE A 15 25.39 1.44 -4.53
CA ILE A 15 25.80 2.84 -4.53
C ILE A 15 27.30 2.93 -4.70
N ASP A 16 27.75 3.85 -5.57
CA ASP A 16 29.16 4.17 -5.75
C ASP A 16 29.67 5.01 -4.55
N LYS A 17 30.87 4.71 -4.08
CA LYS A 17 31.56 5.46 -3.04
C LYS A 17 31.68 6.95 -3.40
N ALA A 18 31.96 7.27 -4.67
CA ALA A 18 32.11 8.64 -5.14
C ALA A 18 30.80 9.46 -4.98
N ALA A 19 29.65 8.84 -5.21
CA ALA A 19 28.35 9.49 -5.02
C ALA A 19 28.05 9.78 -3.55
N LEU A 20 28.55 8.93 -2.64
CA LEU A 20 28.38 9.10 -1.19
C LEU A 20 29.37 10.11 -0.58
N MET A 21 30.55 10.30 -1.18
CA MET A 21 31.59 11.21 -0.67
C MET A 21 31.13 12.65 -0.52
N ASN A 22 30.25 13.12 -1.41
CA ASN A 22 29.70 14.49 -1.34
C ASN A 22 28.67 14.64 -0.22
N SER A 23 28.12 13.55 0.29
CA SER A 23 27.05 13.53 1.31
C SER A 23 27.55 13.08 2.68
N LEU A 24 28.68 12.37 2.71
CA LEU A 24 29.35 11.95 3.92
C LEU A 24 30.56 12.84 4.11
N THR A 25 30.55 13.69 5.13
CA THR A 25 31.79 14.29 5.64
C THR A 25 32.73 13.15 6.00
N ALA A 26 33.74 12.93 5.16
CA ALA A 26 34.72 11.88 5.36
C ALA A 26 35.32 12.01 6.78
N GLY A 27 35.19 10.95 7.56
CA GLY A 27 35.96 10.83 8.78
C GLY A 27 37.44 11.05 8.48
N ALA A 28 38.23 11.54 9.40
CA ALA A 28 39.56 12.09 9.28
C ALA A 28 40.59 11.26 8.44
N ASN A 29 40.28 10.05 7.98
CA ASN A 29 41.14 9.15 7.24
C ASN A 29 40.65 8.74 5.84
N GLY A 30 39.61 9.39 5.28
CA GLY A 30 39.16 9.14 3.90
C GLY A 30 38.64 7.75 3.59
N ARG A 31 38.53 6.86 4.57
CA ARG A 31 37.97 5.51 4.42
C ARG A 31 36.51 5.49 4.86
N ILE A 32 35.60 5.38 3.90
CA ILE A 32 34.19 5.14 4.17
C ILE A 32 33.99 3.66 4.48
N THR A 33 33.42 3.37 5.62
CA THR A 33 33.10 2.00 6.07
C THR A 33 31.62 1.70 5.86
N GLY A 34 31.25 0.42 5.82
CA GLY A 34 29.83 0.02 5.75
C GLY A 34 29.01 0.51 6.96
N ILE A 35 29.66 0.77 8.11
CA ILE A 35 29.01 1.33 9.31
C ILE A 35 28.60 2.79 9.08
N GLU A 36 29.48 3.59 8.49
CA GLU A 36 29.20 4.99 8.18
C GLU A 36 28.10 5.12 7.12
N VAL A 37 28.18 4.31 6.06
CA VAL A 37 27.12 4.22 5.04
C VAL A 37 25.78 3.85 5.69
N ARG A 38 25.76 2.84 6.55
CA ARG A 38 24.56 2.43 7.26
C ARG A 38 24.00 3.56 8.15
N ARG A 39 24.87 4.25 8.89
CA ARG A 39 24.48 5.38 9.76
C ARG A 39 23.84 6.51 8.95
N TYR A 40 24.33 6.78 7.75
CA TYR A 40 23.79 7.78 6.84
C TYR A 40 22.41 7.37 6.28
N ILE A 41 22.27 6.10 5.86
CA ILE A 41 21.06 5.62 5.16
C ILE A 41 19.90 5.34 6.11
N LEU A 42 20.16 4.88 7.34
CA LEU A 42 19.11 4.52 8.28
C LEU A 42 18.07 5.64 8.51
N PRO A 43 18.46 6.90 8.77
CA PRO A 43 17.49 7.99 8.96
C PRO A 43 16.61 8.24 7.73
N ILE A 44 17.18 8.06 6.53
CA ILE A 44 16.46 8.25 5.27
C ILE A 44 15.39 7.16 5.11
N ILE A 45 15.75 5.91 5.39
CA ILE A 45 14.82 4.78 5.33
C ILE A 45 13.74 4.88 6.41
N GLU A 46 14.10 5.29 7.63
CA GLU A 46 13.14 5.51 8.71
C GLU A 46 12.16 6.63 8.37
N LYS A 47 12.63 7.71 7.76
CA LYS A 47 11.78 8.78 7.26
C LYS A 47 10.86 8.27 6.16
N ALA A 48 11.38 7.53 5.19
CA ALA A 48 10.58 6.96 4.10
C ALA A 48 9.48 6.03 4.65
N SER A 49 9.78 5.21 5.67
CA SER A 49 8.78 4.37 6.33
C SER A 49 7.69 5.17 7.03
N LYS A 50 8.06 6.24 7.74
CA LYS A 50 7.08 7.15 8.38
C LYS A 50 6.21 7.85 7.32
N ASP A 51 6.82 8.28 6.23
CA ASP A 51 6.12 8.93 5.12
C ASP A 51 5.17 7.95 4.42
N LEU A 52 5.56 6.68 4.25
CA LEU A 52 4.70 5.61 3.72
C LEU A 52 3.42 5.46 4.56
N VAL A 53 3.57 5.33 5.87
CA VAL A 53 2.44 5.19 6.81
C VAL A 53 1.57 6.45 6.76
N ARG A 54 2.16 7.63 6.78
CA ARG A 54 1.43 8.91 6.68
C ARG A 54 0.66 9.02 5.36
N ASP A 55 1.28 8.69 4.23
CA ASP A 55 0.67 8.78 2.92
C ASP A 55 -0.49 7.79 2.77
N PHE A 56 -0.37 6.60 3.36
CA PHE A 56 -1.45 5.62 3.43
C PHE A 56 -2.67 6.16 4.17
N TYR A 57 -2.51 6.66 5.39
CA TYR A 57 -3.63 7.18 6.17
C TYR A 57 -4.21 8.48 5.61
N ASN A 58 -3.40 9.27 4.90
CA ASN A 58 -3.85 10.51 4.30
C ASN A 58 -4.53 10.32 2.94
N HIS A 59 -4.43 9.15 2.33
CA HIS A 59 -5.05 8.89 1.04
C HIS A 59 -6.57 8.95 1.12
N SER A 60 -7.23 9.52 0.10
CA SER A 60 -8.69 9.71 0.08
C SER A 60 -9.46 8.39 0.19
N VAL A 61 -8.97 7.34 -0.47
CA VAL A 61 -9.53 5.97 -0.39
C VAL A 61 -9.47 5.44 1.03
N THR A 62 -8.31 5.51 1.69
CA THR A 62 -8.14 5.05 3.08
C THR A 62 -9.08 5.81 4.01
N LYS A 63 -9.10 7.14 3.91
CA LYS A 63 -9.99 7.99 4.74
C LYS A 63 -11.47 7.69 4.54
N GLU A 64 -11.89 7.40 3.31
CA GLU A 64 -13.27 7.05 3.00
C GLU A 64 -13.64 5.71 3.63
N ILE A 65 -12.82 4.68 3.43
CA ILE A 65 -13.08 3.35 3.98
C ILE A 65 -13.03 3.35 5.52
N MET A 66 -12.10 4.06 6.13
CA MET A 66 -11.99 4.17 7.60
C MET A 66 -13.19 4.84 8.27
N LYS A 67 -13.87 5.75 7.56
CA LYS A 67 -15.10 6.38 8.07
C LYS A 67 -16.31 5.44 8.07
N GLY A 68 -16.18 4.27 7.45
CA GLY A 68 -17.21 3.24 7.46
C GLY A 68 -18.42 3.58 6.59
N PRO A 69 -19.61 3.02 6.92
CA PRO A 69 -20.81 3.11 6.09
C PRO A 69 -21.39 4.54 5.98
N SER A 70 -21.04 5.43 6.90
CA SER A 70 -21.51 6.84 6.88
C SER A 70 -20.56 7.79 6.13
N ALA A 71 -19.52 7.27 5.50
CA ALA A 71 -18.56 8.08 4.75
C ALA A 71 -19.23 8.72 3.51
N ASN A 72 -18.79 9.93 3.20
CA ASN A 72 -19.05 10.52 1.88
C ASN A 72 -18.05 9.99 0.87
N ASN A 73 -18.41 9.98 -0.43
CA ASN A 73 -17.49 9.59 -1.51
C ASN A 73 -16.39 10.65 -1.70
N THR A 74 -15.41 10.65 -0.80
CA THR A 74 -14.28 11.60 -0.82
C THR A 74 -13.19 11.18 -1.80
N SER A 75 -13.14 9.91 -2.19
CA SER A 75 -12.19 9.40 -3.21
C SER A 75 -12.60 9.78 -4.64
N GLY A 76 -13.89 10.09 -4.86
CA GLY A 76 -14.45 10.39 -6.18
C GLY A 76 -14.56 9.16 -7.10
N THR A 77 -14.30 7.95 -6.59
CA THR A 77 -14.31 6.71 -7.38
C THR A 77 -15.70 6.29 -7.84
N LEU A 78 -16.74 6.62 -7.05
CA LEU A 78 -18.13 6.23 -7.29
C LEU A 78 -18.99 7.35 -7.94
N GLY A 79 -18.34 8.40 -8.44
CA GLY A 79 -19.06 9.50 -9.11
C GLY A 79 -20.02 10.28 -8.20
N GLY A 80 -19.77 10.29 -6.90
CA GLY A 80 -20.56 11.03 -5.90
C GLY A 80 -21.70 10.22 -5.25
N TYR A 81 -21.86 8.95 -5.57
CA TYR A 81 -22.91 8.09 -5.02
C TYR A 81 -22.36 7.05 -4.04
N GLY A 82 -22.94 6.98 -2.84
CA GLY A 82 -22.53 6.02 -1.82
C GLY A 82 -21.10 6.26 -1.31
N ASN A 83 -20.47 5.22 -0.81
CA ASN A 83 -19.09 5.22 -0.35
C ASN A 83 -18.42 3.88 -0.62
N LEU A 84 -17.07 3.88 -0.65
CA LEU A 84 -16.29 2.68 -0.94
C LEU A 84 -16.46 1.58 0.10
N PHE A 85 -16.63 1.90 1.38
CA PHE A 85 -16.81 0.89 2.43
C PHE A 85 -18.01 -0.02 2.14
N SER A 86 -19.18 0.60 1.90
CA SER A 86 -20.39 -0.13 1.56
C SER A 86 -20.35 -0.74 0.16
N PHE A 87 -19.72 -0.06 -0.80
CA PHE A 87 -19.60 -0.53 -2.17
C PHE A 87 -18.73 -1.80 -2.29
N ILE A 88 -17.64 -1.87 -1.54
CA ILE A 88 -16.79 -3.07 -1.45
C ILE A 88 -17.50 -4.20 -0.70
N GLY A 89 -18.46 -3.89 0.15
CA GLY A 89 -19.26 -4.86 0.91
C GLY A 89 -18.69 -5.17 2.29
N PHE A 90 -17.96 -4.26 2.89
CA PHE A 90 -17.52 -4.40 4.28
C PHE A 90 -18.71 -4.38 5.23
N GLY A 91 -18.72 -5.29 6.20
CA GLY A 91 -19.70 -5.32 7.28
C GLY A 91 -19.40 -4.26 8.34
N GLN A 92 -20.43 -3.88 9.10
CA GLN A 92 -20.23 -3.00 10.24
C GLN A 92 -19.28 -3.66 11.27
N GLY A 93 -18.26 -2.92 11.68
CA GLY A 93 -17.20 -3.44 12.58
C GLY A 93 -16.07 -4.18 11.86
N SER A 94 -16.07 -4.27 10.54
CA SER A 94 -14.92 -4.79 9.80
C SER A 94 -13.71 -3.88 9.96
N ASP A 95 -12.53 -4.49 10.08
CA ASP A 95 -11.24 -3.82 9.99
C ASP A 95 -10.51 -4.22 8.69
N PRO A 96 -10.75 -3.49 7.59
CA PRO A 96 -10.16 -3.83 6.30
C PRO A 96 -8.66 -3.52 6.19
N PHE A 97 -8.07 -2.88 7.20
CA PHE A 97 -6.70 -2.37 7.14
C PHE A 97 -5.72 -3.07 8.08
N SER A 98 -6.16 -3.91 9.02
CA SER A 98 -5.28 -4.53 10.01
C SER A 98 -4.06 -5.22 9.38
N GLN A 99 -4.26 -6.05 8.36
CA GLN A 99 -3.17 -6.74 7.68
C GLN A 99 -2.26 -5.78 6.86
N VAL A 100 -2.85 -4.75 6.26
CA VAL A 100 -2.08 -3.71 5.56
C VAL A 100 -1.22 -2.92 6.53
N GLU A 101 -1.77 -2.59 7.69
CA GLU A 101 -1.05 -1.87 8.74
C GLU A 101 0.15 -2.67 9.26
N ASP A 102 -0.01 -3.96 9.46
CA ASP A 102 1.09 -4.86 9.86
C ASP A 102 2.21 -4.85 8.83
N LEU A 103 1.88 -4.85 7.54
CA LEU A 103 2.85 -4.79 6.46
C LEU A 103 3.59 -3.44 6.40
N ILE A 104 2.86 -2.31 6.39
CA ILE A 104 3.46 -0.98 6.23
C ILE A 104 4.17 -0.48 7.48
N LYS A 105 3.80 -0.97 8.67
CA LYS A 105 4.43 -0.66 9.95
C LYS A 105 5.57 -1.64 10.31
N SER A 106 5.80 -2.67 9.49
CA SER A 106 6.85 -3.65 9.73
C SER A 106 8.24 -2.99 9.79
N LYS A 107 9.09 -3.46 10.71
CA LYS A 107 10.44 -2.93 10.84
C LYS A 107 11.32 -3.37 9.67
N LEU A 108 11.81 -2.41 8.92
CA LEU A 108 12.75 -2.65 7.83
C LEU A 108 14.11 -3.11 8.36
N ASN A 109 14.68 -4.14 7.75
CA ASN A 109 16.01 -4.64 8.08
C ASN A 109 17.00 -4.18 7.01
N VAL A 110 17.91 -3.29 7.40
CA VAL A 110 18.90 -2.69 6.51
C VAL A 110 20.27 -3.33 6.74
N ARG A 111 20.83 -3.92 5.69
CA ARG A 111 22.18 -4.47 5.68
C ARG A 111 23.01 -3.75 4.64
N VAL A 112 24.23 -3.38 5.00
CA VAL A 112 25.19 -2.75 4.10
C VAL A 112 26.42 -3.65 4.00
N ARG A 113 26.85 -3.95 2.77
CA ARG A 113 28.07 -4.73 2.49
C ARG A 113 28.93 -3.97 1.48
N ALA A 114 30.22 -3.84 1.77
CA ALA A 114 31.18 -3.39 0.77
C ALA A 114 31.33 -4.46 -0.32
N ILE A 115 31.42 -4.02 -1.56
CA ILE A 115 31.69 -4.86 -2.74
C ILE A 115 32.90 -4.30 -3.50
N THR A 116 33.42 -5.08 -4.46
CA THR A 116 34.59 -4.68 -5.27
C THR A 116 34.36 -3.36 -6.01
N GLY A 117 35.42 -2.61 -6.25
CA GLY A 117 35.37 -1.34 -7.00
C GLY A 117 34.84 -0.14 -6.19
N GLY A 118 35.02 -0.14 -4.86
CA GLY A 118 34.61 1.00 -4.02
C GLY A 118 33.11 1.23 -3.95
N ARG A 119 32.31 0.18 -4.09
CA ARG A 119 30.84 0.24 -4.05
C ARG A 119 30.29 -0.42 -2.79
N PHE A 120 29.08 -0.04 -2.42
CA PHE A 120 28.33 -0.66 -1.33
C PHE A 120 27.01 -1.22 -1.84
N ARG A 121 26.71 -2.44 -1.41
CA ARG A 121 25.41 -3.06 -1.60
C ARG A 121 24.57 -2.85 -0.35
N ILE A 122 23.42 -2.20 -0.52
CA ILE A 122 22.45 -1.98 0.52
C ILE A 122 21.29 -2.94 0.25
N THR A 123 20.99 -3.76 1.23
CA THR A 123 19.87 -4.69 1.20
C THR A 123 18.85 -4.25 2.23
N ILE A 124 17.62 -4.01 1.80
CA ILE A 124 16.48 -3.68 2.66
C ILE A 124 15.54 -4.86 2.61
N ALA A 125 15.43 -5.59 3.71
CA ALA A 125 14.51 -6.71 3.85
C ALA A 125 13.29 -6.28 4.69
N ASN A 126 12.20 -7.04 4.58
CA ASN A 126 10.90 -6.79 5.19
C ASN A 126 10.22 -5.50 4.68
N ALA A 127 10.59 -5.04 3.50
CA ALA A 127 9.88 -3.93 2.90
C ALA A 127 8.55 -4.42 2.30
N PRO A 128 7.44 -3.71 2.51
CA PRO A 128 6.20 -4.04 1.84
C PRO A 128 6.36 -3.82 0.33
N ASP A 129 5.68 -4.62 -0.45
CA ASP A 129 5.52 -4.41 -1.88
C ASP A 129 4.03 -4.32 -2.24
N THR A 130 3.74 -3.86 -3.44
CA THR A 130 2.37 -3.67 -3.91
C THR A 130 1.60 -4.98 -3.91
N GLN A 131 2.24 -6.08 -4.31
CA GLN A 131 1.61 -7.39 -4.40
C GLN A 131 1.23 -7.94 -3.02
N SER A 132 2.14 -7.84 -2.04
CA SER A 132 1.87 -8.26 -0.66
C SER A 132 0.69 -7.48 -0.05
N ILE A 133 0.55 -6.19 -0.37
CA ILE A 133 -0.57 -5.39 0.10
C ILE A 133 -1.87 -5.80 -0.62
N PHE A 134 -1.83 -6.12 -1.90
CA PHE A 134 -3.00 -6.64 -2.60
C PHE A 134 -3.46 -7.98 -2.03
N GLU A 135 -2.54 -8.88 -1.71
CA GLU A 135 -2.86 -10.16 -1.07
C GLU A 135 -3.46 -9.97 0.35
N ALA A 136 -3.07 -8.91 1.05
CA ALA A 136 -3.59 -8.54 2.36
C ALA A 136 -4.94 -7.82 2.31
N THR A 137 -5.50 -7.58 1.13
CA THR A 137 -6.75 -6.83 0.93
C THR A 137 -7.80 -7.62 0.14
N PRO A 138 -8.18 -8.83 0.59
CA PRO A 138 -9.20 -9.62 -0.11
C PRO A 138 -10.58 -8.94 -0.03
N TYR A 139 -11.43 -9.18 -1.02
CA TYR A 139 -12.84 -8.80 -0.90
C TYR A 139 -13.51 -9.59 0.23
N PRO A 140 -14.44 -8.99 0.99
CA PRO A 140 -15.15 -9.70 2.08
C PRO A 140 -15.98 -10.90 1.58
N TRP A 141 -16.33 -10.93 0.32
CA TRP A 141 -17.24 -11.88 -0.31
C TRP A 141 -16.57 -12.76 -1.40
N ALA A 142 -15.29 -12.51 -1.73
CA ALA A 142 -14.55 -13.27 -2.75
C ALA A 142 -13.11 -13.51 -2.32
N SER A 143 -12.69 -14.76 -2.31
CA SER A 143 -11.28 -15.14 -2.13
C SER A 143 -10.50 -14.96 -3.43
N GLY A 144 -9.23 -14.62 -3.32
CA GLY A 144 -8.30 -14.55 -4.45
C GLY A 144 -8.34 -13.26 -5.28
N SER A 145 -9.17 -12.29 -4.89
CA SER A 145 -9.20 -10.96 -5.52
C SER A 145 -9.07 -9.87 -4.48
N SER A 146 -8.34 -8.82 -4.81
CA SER A 146 -8.04 -7.70 -3.91
C SER A 146 -8.97 -6.52 -4.16
N TRP A 147 -9.59 -5.98 -3.11
CA TRP A 147 -10.36 -4.74 -3.21
C TRP A 147 -9.46 -3.53 -3.49
N ALA A 148 -8.24 -3.49 -2.95
CA ALA A 148 -7.30 -2.40 -3.18
C ALA A 148 -6.82 -2.38 -4.64
N GLU A 149 -6.55 -3.55 -5.22
CA GLU A 149 -6.26 -3.70 -6.64
C GLU A 149 -7.45 -3.28 -7.50
N GLY A 150 -8.67 -3.66 -7.09
CA GLY A 150 -9.90 -3.26 -7.76
C GLY A 150 -10.12 -1.74 -7.78
N VAL A 151 -9.74 -1.02 -6.72
CA VAL A 151 -9.77 0.45 -6.69
C VAL A 151 -8.83 1.06 -7.73
N GLU A 152 -7.69 0.44 -7.99
CA GLU A 152 -6.71 0.93 -8.96
C GLU A 152 -7.03 0.55 -10.41
N LYS A 153 -7.40 -0.70 -10.63
CA LYS A 153 -7.55 -1.26 -11.98
C LYS A 153 -9.00 -1.22 -12.49
N GLY A 154 -9.93 -0.96 -11.61
CA GLY A 154 -11.35 -1.06 -11.86
C GLY A 154 -11.94 -2.32 -11.25
N MET A 155 -13.12 -2.17 -10.68
CA MET A 155 -13.86 -3.28 -10.07
C MET A 155 -14.77 -3.89 -11.14
N SER A 156 -14.22 -4.67 -12.06
CA SER A 156 -15.00 -5.41 -13.03
C SER A 156 -15.90 -6.43 -12.32
N ASN A 157 -17.13 -6.58 -12.77
CA ASN A 157 -18.14 -7.52 -12.26
C ASN A 157 -18.79 -7.20 -10.90
N LEU A 158 -18.46 -6.11 -10.23
CA LEU A 158 -19.18 -5.74 -9.01
C LEU A 158 -20.68 -5.49 -9.29
N GLY A 159 -21.01 -4.93 -10.45
CA GLY A 159 -22.40 -4.73 -10.89
C GLY A 159 -23.20 -6.03 -10.98
N SER A 160 -22.61 -7.16 -11.35
CA SER A 160 -23.30 -8.45 -11.40
C SER A 160 -23.49 -9.10 -10.03
N TYR A 161 -22.64 -8.80 -9.06
CA TYR A 161 -22.80 -9.29 -7.68
C TYR A 161 -23.77 -8.42 -6.85
N LEU A 162 -23.84 -7.12 -7.14
CA LEU A 162 -24.76 -6.20 -6.51
C LEU A 162 -26.17 -6.27 -7.12
N ASN A 163 -26.29 -6.75 -8.35
CA ASN A 163 -27.53 -6.90 -9.11
C ASN A 163 -28.04 -8.34 -9.10
N ARG A 164 -28.13 -9.01 -7.96
CA ARG A 164 -28.96 -10.22 -7.92
C ARG A 164 -30.43 -9.81 -8.09
N PRO A 165 -31.13 -10.32 -9.11
CA PRO A 165 -32.57 -10.04 -9.32
C PRO A 165 -33.40 -10.90 -8.35
N SER A 166 -33.24 -10.69 -7.08
CA SER A 166 -34.14 -11.22 -6.07
C SER A 166 -34.73 -10.03 -5.35
N GLY A 167 -36.01 -9.81 -5.55
CA GLY A 167 -36.82 -8.67 -5.10
C GLY A 167 -36.81 -8.33 -3.59
N ILE A 168 -35.72 -8.60 -2.92
CA ILE A 168 -35.43 -8.23 -1.55
C ILE A 168 -34.09 -7.52 -1.58
N SER A 169 -34.11 -6.23 -1.35
CA SER A 169 -32.95 -5.36 -1.19
C SER A 169 -32.24 -5.66 0.15
N SER A 170 -31.69 -6.86 0.32
CA SER A 170 -30.79 -7.13 1.42
C SER A 170 -29.37 -6.90 0.96
N SER A 171 -28.75 -5.83 1.44
CA SER A 171 -27.31 -5.66 1.36
C SER A 171 -26.61 -6.86 2.01
N ASN A 172 -25.66 -7.49 1.34
CA ASN A 172 -24.84 -8.58 1.93
C ASN A 172 -24.10 -8.12 3.18
N SER A 173 -23.83 -6.82 3.32
CA SER A 173 -23.20 -6.21 4.49
C SER A 173 -24.22 -5.70 5.53
N GLY A 174 -25.52 -5.75 5.26
CA GLY A 174 -26.56 -5.19 6.13
C GLY A 174 -26.59 -3.65 6.21
N THR A 175 -25.64 -2.96 5.58
CA THR A 175 -25.44 -1.51 5.69
C THR A 175 -25.30 -0.79 4.34
N GLY A 176 -25.20 -1.53 3.24
CA GLY A 176 -25.02 -0.96 1.90
C GLY A 176 -26.34 -0.80 1.15
N ILE A 177 -26.60 0.38 0.58
CA ILE A 177 -27.64 0.57 -0.42
C ILE A 177 -27.10 0.04 -1.74
N GLN A 178 -27.63 -1.10 -2.18
CA GLN A 178 -27.37 -1.61 -3.52
C GLN A 178 -28.18 -0.78 -4.50
N VAL A 179 -27.53 0.16 -5.17
CA VAL A 179 -28.15 0.90 -6.25
C VAL A 179 -28.09 0.02 -7.50
N GLY A 180 -29.23 -0.51 -7.92
CA GLY A 180 -29.35 -1.35 -9.12
C GLY A 180 -28.77 -0.68 -10.37
N ALA A 181 -29.03 -1.24 -11.54
CA ALA A 181 -28.50 -0.96 -12.89
C ALA A 181 -28.00 0.46 -13.25
N ILE A 182 -28.27 1.47 -12.45
CA ILE A 182 -27.84 2.86 -12.65
C ILE A 182 -26.31 3.00 -12.50
N LEU A 183 -25.67 2.13 -11.70
CA LEU A 183 -24.19 2.13 -11.57
C LEU A 183 -23.47 1.37 -12.67
N SER A 184 -24.16 0.51 -13.42
CA SER A 184 -23.57 -0.22 -14.55
C SER A 184 -23.25 0.68 -15.75
N SER A 185 -23.89 1.84 -15.85
CA SER A 185 -23.63 2.83 -16.92
C SER A 185 -22.66 3.94 -16.51
N ARG A 186 -22.31 4.05 -15.22
CA ARG A 186 -21.33 5.04 -14.74
C ARG A 186 -20.03 4.32 -14.41
N SER A 187 -19.02 4.58 -15.22
CA SER A 187 -17.70 4.00 -15.06
C SER A 187 -17.16 4.28 -13.66
N PHE A 188 -16.83 3.21 -12.93
CA PHE A 188 -16.00 3.32 -11.73
C PHE A 188 -14.72 4.06 -12.10
N LYS A 189 -14.44 5.16 -11.42
CA LYS A 189 -13.24 5.96 -11.68
C LYS A 189 -12.07 5.35 -10.90
N THR A 190 -11.18 4.72 -11.63
CA THR A 190 -9.94 4.20 -11.06
C THR A 190 -9.09 5.32 -10.49
N THR A 191 -8.39 5.04 -9.40
CA THR A 191 -7.47 5.98 -8.78
C THR A 191 -6.19 5.27 -8.37
N SER A 192 -5.05 5.93 -8.58
CA SER A 192 -3.77 5.42 -8.11
C SER A 192 -3.77 5.45 -6.57
N TYR A 193 -3.71 4.29 -5.96
CA TYR A 193 -3.80 4.13 -4.51
C TYR A 193 -2.52 3.52 -3.94
N ILE A 194 -2.49 2.20 -3.76
CA ILE A 194 -1.35 1.48 -3.19
C ILE A 194 -0.11 1.62 -4.08
N SER A 195 -0.26 1.46 -5.39
CA SER A 195 0.85 1.61 -6.35
C SER A 195 1.45 3.03 -6.30
N GLY A 196 0.61 4.05 -6.16
CA GLY A 196 1.06 5.44 -6.03
C GLY A 196 1.87 5.68 -4.76
N ILE A 197 1.39 5.17 -3.64
CA ILE A 197 2.04 5.27 -2.32
C ILE A 197 3.36 4.49 -2.33
N MET A 198 3.37 3.26 -2.84
CA MET A 198 4.55 2.41 -2.93
C MET A 198 5.61 2.98 -3.86
N ASN A 199 5.22 3.57 -4.99
CA ASN A 199 6.14 4.25 -5.90
C ASN A 199 6.83 5.44 -5.25
N LYS A 200 6.13 6.21 -4.43
CA LYS A 200 6.76 7.29 -3.64
C LYS A 200 7.76 6.76 -2.64
N PHE A 201 7.38 5.72 -1.88
CA PHE A 201 8.26 5.06 -0.93
C PHE A 201 9.54 4.55 -1.61
N LEU A 202 9.42 3.81 -2.71
CA LEU A 202 10.56 3.27 -3.46
C LEU A 202 11.46 4.39 -4.00
N LYS A 203 10.89 5.47 -4.53
CA LYS A 203 11.68 6.63 -4.98
C LYS A 203 12.48 7.27 -3.84
N CYS A 204 11.93 7.34 -2.63
CA CYS A 204 12.66 7.84 -1.47
C CYS A 204 13.79 6.90 -1.04
N VAL A 205 13.55 5.58 -1.13
CA VAL A 205 14.51 4.54 -0.74
C VAL A 205 15.64 4.36 -1.77
N ILE A 206 15.41 4.65 -3.05
CA ILE A 206 16.40 4.47 -4.12
C ILE A 206 17.23 5.75 -4.36
N LYS A 207 16.71 6.92 -3.99
CA LYS A 207 17.43 8.22 -4.12
C LYS A 207 18.37 8.43 -2.93
N PHE A 208 19.52 7.78 -2.97
CA PHE A 208 20.63 8.07 -2.06
C PHE A 208 21.68 8.91 -2.76
#